data_7e50ab755f09dfc26a588555c9f98337
#
_entry.id   7e50ab755f09dfc26a588555c9f98337
#
_cell.length_a   1.000
_cell.length_b   1.000
_cell.length_c   1.000
_cell.angle_alpha   90.00
_cell.angle_beta   90.00
_cell.angle_gamma   90.00
#
_symmetry.space_group_name_H-M   'P 1'
#
loop_
_entity.id
_entity.type
_entity.pdbx_description
1 polymer ?
#
loop_
_entity_poly.entity_id
_entity_poly.type
_entity_poly.pdbx_seq_one_letter_code
_entity_poly.pdbx_strand_id
1 'polypeptide(L)'
;IAQAFAMTEGYEVRLCDIKEEFAQAGFAKIQKNINFLVGKEKITKEAGDKIISKIKVGLSNICTDCDLVVEVALEKMEIKKEIFKELESIVPKDCIFASNTSSLSITRISEGLDRPVVGMHFFNPADRMKLVEVIGGKNTPAELVKKIEEIAVEIGKTPVQVKEAPGFVVNRILIPMINEAINVWDAGTADAEGVDTAMVLGCAHPMGPLHLADLIG
;
A
#
# COMPACT_ATOMS: atom_id res chain seq x y z
N ILE A 1 -4.59 2.07 -3.65
CA ILE A 1 -5.24 1.15 -2.68
C ILE A 1 -6.76 1.31 -2.77
N ALA A 2 -7.32 2.48 -2.46
CA ALA A 2 -8.77 2.72 -2.49
C ALA A 2 -9.45 2.26 -3.79
N GLN A 3 -8.82 2.48 -4.95
CA GLN A 3 -9.31 1.99 -6.24
C GLN A 3 -9.42 0.45 -6.28
N ALA A 4 -8.44 -0.28 -5.73
CA ALA A 4 -8.47 -1.75 -5.73
C ALA A 4 -9.68 -2.28 -4.96
N PHE A 5 -9.96 -1.72 -3.78
CA PHE A 5 -11.16 -2.06 -3.02
C PHE A 5 -12.45 -1.67 -3.77
N ALA A 6 -12.55 -0.47 -4.32
CA ALA A 6 -13.74 -0.02 -5.05
C ALA A 6 -14.05 -0.87 -6.30
N MET A 7 -13.02 -1.40 -6.97
CA MET A 7 -13.18 -2.30 -8.12
C MET A 7 -13.66 -3.71 -7.72
N THR A 8 -13.55 -4.07 -6.44
CA THR A 8 -13.98 -5.37 -5.93
C THR A 8 -15.45 -5.32 -5.53
N GLU A 9 -16.20 -6.37 -5.83
CA GLU A 9 -17.60 -6.46 -5.43
C GLU A 9 -17.72 -6.65 -3.91
N GLY A 10 -18.75 -6.09 -3.30
CA GLY A 10 -18.99 -6.19 -1.85
C GLY A 10 -18.26 -5.13 -1.01
N TYR A 11 -17.36 -4.32 -1.60
CA TYR A 11 -16.66 -3.26 -0.89
C TYR A 11 -17.22 -1.87 -1.19
N GLU A 12 -17.35 -1.05 -0.16
CA GLU A 12 -17.52 0.40 -0.21
C GLU A 12 -16.29 1.08 0.37
N VAL A 13 -15.94 2.26 -0.10
CA VAL A 13 -14.71 2.96 0.29
C VAL A 13 -15.00 4.31 0.91
N ARG A 14 -14.38 4.60 2.05
CA ARG A 14 -14.29 5.93 2.65
C ARG A 14 -12.87 6.44 2.38
N LEU A 15 -12.72 7.38 1.45
CA LEU A 15 -11.43 7.99 1.11
C LEU A 15 -11.27 9.26 1.94
N CYS A 16 -10.39 9.19 2.93
CA CYS A 16 -10.17 10.25 3.90
C CYS A 16 -8.75 10.79 3.83
N ASP A 17 -8.60 12.06 4.15
CA ASP A 17 -7.31 12.73 4.35
C ASP A 17 -7.46 13.79 5.46
N ILE A 18 -6.35 14.37 5.91
CA ILE A 18 -6.30 15.44 6.92
C ILE A 18 -7.09 16.70 6.50
N LYS A 19 -7.21 16.91 5.16
CA LYS A 19 -8.03 17.96 4.56
C LYS A 19 -8.88 17.37 3.45
N GLU A 20 -10.12 17.81 3.37
CA GLU A 20 -11.06 17.35 2.36
C GLU A 20 -10.53 17.60 0.93
N GLU A 21 -9.84 18.71 0.70
CA GLU A 21 -9.22 19.04 -0.60
C GLU A 21 -8.20 17.98 -1.05
N PHE A 22 -7.46 17.36 -0.13
CA PHE A 22 -6.50 16.30 -0.43
C PHE A 22 -7.23 14.99 -0.76
N ALA A 23 -8.26 14.66 0.01
CA ALA A 23 -9.10 13.51 -0.28
C ALA A 23 -9.79 13.64 -1.65
N GLN A 24 -10.32 14.83 -1.99
CA GLN A 24 -10.90 15.14 -3.30
C GLN A 24 -9.87 15.03 -4.43
N ALA A 25 -8.65 15.52 -4.23
CA ALA A 25 -7.57 15.37 -5.20
C ALA A 25 -7.19 13.89 -5.43
N GLY A 26 -7.18 13.08 -4.36
CA GLY A 26 -7.02 11.62 -4.44
C GLY A 26 -8.14 10.97 -5.24
N PHE A 27 -9.38 11.34 -4.98
CA PHE A 27 -10.55 10.84 -5.70
C PHE A 27 -10.52 11.20 -7.20
N ALA A 28 -10.15 12.44 -7.53
CA ALA A 28 -10.02 12.88 -8.92
C ALA A 28 -9.00 12.04 -9.72
N LYS A 29 -7.90 11.60 -9.07
CA LYS A 29 -6.93 10.67 -9.68
C LYS A 29 -7.57 9.30 -9.96
N ILE A 30 -8.38 8.78 -9.02
CA ILE A 30 -9.09 7.51 -9.21
C ILE A 30 -10.08 7.65 -10.38
N GLN A 31 -10.90 8.71 -10.40
CA GLN A 31 -11.84 8.98 -11.50
C GLN A 31 -11.14 9.02 -12.86
N LYS A 32 -10.00 9.74 -12.94
CA LYS A 32 -9.20 9.81 -14.17
C LYS A 32 -8.73 8.42 -14.63
N ASN A 33 -8.29 7.59 -13.69
CA ASN A 33 -7.82 6.24 -13.99
C ASN A 33 -8.97 5.32 -14.43
N ILE A 34 -10.11 5.36 -13.76
CA ILE A 34 -11.31 4.60 -14.16
C ILE A 34 -11.79 5.04 -15.54
N ASN A 35 -11.87 6.35 -15.81
CA ASN A 35 -12.25 6.87 -17.13
C ASN A 35 -11.26 6.45 -18.23
N PHE A 36 -9.96 6.35 -17.91
CA PHE A 36 -8.96 5.81 -18.82
C PHE A 36 -9.21 4.32 -19.14
N LEU A 37 -9.59 3.51 -18.14
CA LEU A 37 -9.93 2.10 -18.35
C LEU A 37 -11.20 1.96 -19.22
N VAL A 38 -12.21 2.79 -19.02
CA VAL A 38 -13.41 2.86 -19.88
C VAL A 38 -13.03 3.27 -21.31
N GLY A 39 -12.23 4.30 -21.48
CA GLY A 39 -11.77 4.76 -22.80
C GLY A 39 -10.88 3.76 -23.55
N LYS A 40 -10.27 2.81 -22.82
CA LYS A 40 -9.53 1.67 -23.38
C LYS A 40 -10.38 0.40 -23.51
N GLU A 41 -11.69 0.50 -23.30
CA GLU A 41 -12.65 -0.63 -23.37
C GLU A 41 -12.28 -1.81 -22.45
N LYS A 42 -11.51 -1.53 -21.37
CA LYS A 42 -11.15 -2.54 -20.37
C LYS A 42 -12.27 -2.81 -19.38
N ILE A 43 -13.14 -1.85 -19.19
CA ILE A 43 -14.38 -1.93 -18.41
C ILE A 43 -15.47 -1.13 -19.12
N THR A 44 -16.73 -1.48 -18.91
CA THR A 44 -17.85 -0.71 -19.48
C THR A 44 -18.02 0.61 -18.73
N LYS A 45 -18.73 1.57 -19.34
CA LYS A 45 -19.04 2.84 -18.69
C LYS A 45 -19.85 2.63 -17.41
N GLU A 46 -20.86 1.75 -17.46
CA GLU A 46 -21.72 1.43 -16.32
C GLU A 46 -20.91 0.82 -15.16
N ALA A 47 -19.93 -0.06 -15.46
CA ALA A 47 -19.01 -0.58 -14.45
C ALA A 47 -18.13 0.51 -13.86
N GLY A 48 -17.62 1.44 -14.68
CA GLY A 48 -16.85 2.59 -14.22
C GLY A 48 -17.65 3.49 -13.29
N ASP A 49 -18.87 3.85 -13.68
CA ASP A 49 -19.77 4.68 -12.87
C ASP A 49 -20.12 3.98 -11.54
N LYS A 50 -20.37 2.66 -11.56
CA LYS A 50 -20.60 1.85 -10.33
C LYS A 50 -19.36 1.87 -9.41
N ILE A 51 -18.14 1.74 -9.92
CA ILE A 51 -16.92 1.79 -9.12
C ILE A 51 -16.77 3.16 -8.46
N ILE A 52 -16.96 4.24 -9.20
CA ILE A 52 -16.84 5.61 -8.69
C ILE A 52 -17.89 5.87 -7.59
N SER A 53 -19.14 5.40 -7.76
CA SER A 53 -20.22 5.61 -6.80
C SER A 53 -20.01 4.93 -5.45
N LYS A 54 -19.15 3.90 -5.38
CA LYS A 54 -18.78 3.22 -4.13
C LYS A 54 -17.82 4.03 -3.24
N ILE A 55 -17.24 5.12 -3.75
CA ILE A 55 -16.24 5.90 -3.02
C ILE A 55 -16.88 7.16 -2.44
N LYS A 56 -16.95 7.24 -1.12
CA LYS A 56 -17.30 8.45 -0.39
C LYS A 56 -16.03 9.16 0.05
N VAL A 57 -16.01 10.49 -0.10
CA VAL A 57 -14.82 11.32 0.17
C VAL A 57 -15.12 12.24 1.34
N GLY A 58 -14.17 12.41 2.26
CA GLY A 58 -14.34 13.30 3.40
C GLY A 58 -13.18 13.27 4.37
N LEU A 59 -13.43 13.68 5.59
CA LEU A 59 -12.52 13.56 6.73
C LEU A 59 -12.78 12.25 7.49
N SER A 60 -11.96 11.96 8.51
CA SER A 60 -12.06 10.75 9.35
C SER A 60 -13.45 10.48 9.94
N ASN A 61 -14.25 11.53 10.16
CA ASN A 61 -15.60 11.44 10.74
C ASN A 61 -16.61 10.63 9.89
N ILE A 62 -16.33 10.34 8.62
CA ILE A 62 -17.19 9.49 7.79
C ILE A 62 -16.90 7.99 7.92
N CYS A 63 -15.93 7.60 8.78
CA CYS A 63 -15.50 6.21 8.97
C CYS A 63 -16.31 5.44 10.04
N THR A 64 -17.43 5.95 10.48
CA THR A 64 -18.23 5.40 11.59
C THR A 64 -18.80 4.00 11.36
N ASP A 65 -18.79 3.53 10.12
CA ASP A 65 -19.33 2.23 9.68
C ASP A 65 -18.26 1.36 8.99
N CYS A 66 -16.97 1.67 9.18
CA CYS A 66 -15.87 0.94 8.52
C CYS A 66 -15.53 -0.36 9.27
N ASP A 67 -15.41 -1.47 8.52
CA ASP A 67 -14.90 -2.76 9.00
C ASP A 67 -13.38 -2.86 8.94
N LEU A 68 -12.75 -2.06 8.08
CA LEU A 68 -11.31 -2.03 7.86
C LEU A 68 -10.84 -0.59 7.62
N VAL A 69 -9.80 -0.19 8.32
CA VAL A 69 -9.01 1.01 8.02
C VAL A 69 -7.66 0.59 7.47
N VAL A 70 -7.27 1.13 6.30
CA VAL A 70 -5.92 1.02 5.76
C VAL A 70 -5.26 2.39 5.84
N GLU A 71 -4.38 2.59 6.79
CA GLU A 71 -3.64 3.83 6.99
C GLU A 71 -2.51 3.92 5.94
N VAL A 72 -2.45 5.04 5.20
CA VAL A 72 -1.54 5.28 4.07
C VAL A 72 -0.93 6.70 4.16
N ALA A 73 -0.80 7.25 5.36
CA ALA A 73 -0.26 8.59 5.58
C ALA A 73 1.29 8.62 5.49
N LEU A 74 1.86 9.78 5.79
CA LEU A 74 3.31 9.97 5.80
C LEU A 74 4.03 8.91 6.66
N GLU A 75 5.22 8.47 6.21
CA GLU A 75 6.02 7.44 6.88
C GLU A 75 6.72 7.98 8.14
N LYS A 76 5.90 8.42 9.10
CA LYS A 76 6.32 8.94 10.41
C LYS A 76 5.51 8.26 11.51
N MET A 77 6.22 7.69 12.48
CA MET A 77 5.64 6.92 13.58
C MET A 77 4.54 7.69 14.34
N GLU A 78 4.83 8.92 14.68
CA GLU A 78 3.95 9.77 15.46
C GLU A 78 2.63 10.04 14.72
N ILE A 79 2.74 10.37 13.43
CA ILE A 79 1.56 10.63 12.57
C ILE A 79 0.66 9.40 12.47
N LYS A 80 1.25 8.21 12.25
CA LYS A 80 0.48 6.97 12.17
C LYS A 80 -0.22 6.63 13.48
N LYS A 81 0.48 6.81 14.62
CA LYS A 81 -0.10 6.61 15.95
C LYS A 81 -1.26 7.59 16.22
N GLU A 82 -1.09 8.87 15.90
CA GLU A 82 -2.14 9.89 16.06
C GLU A 82 -3.38 9.57 15.24
N ILE A 83 -3.22 9.17 13.97
CA ILE A 83 -4.32 8.77 13.10
C ILE A 83 -5.09 7.58 13.68
N PHE A 84 -4.40 6.52 14.09
CA PHE A 84 -5.07 5.37 14.70
C PHE A 84 -5.75 5.71 16.02
N LYS A 85 -5.13 6.58 16.84
CA LYS A 85 -5.72 7.02 18.11
C LYS A 85 -6.99 7.86 17.90
N GLU A 86 -7.01 8.71 16.90
CA GLU A 86 -8.22 9.44 16.49
C GLU A 86 -9.31 8.47 16.02
N LEU A 87 -8.95 7.56 15.11
CA LEU A 87 -9.91 6.62 14.52
C LEU A 87 -10.49 5.62 15.52
N GLU A 88 -9.77 5.28 16.59
CA GLU A 88 -10.30 4.44 17.68
C GLU A 88 -11.62 4.95 18.27
N SER A 89 -11.78 6.27 18.32
CA SER A 89 -12.99 6.91 18.84
C SER A 89 -14.13 7.00 17.81
N ILE A 90 -13.84 6.75 16.54
CA ILE A 90 -14.76 6.99 15.42
C ILE A 90 -15.33 5.67 14.88
N VAL A 91 -14.46 4.67 14.66
CA VAL A 91 -14.84 3.41 14.01
C VAL A 91 -15.41 2.39 15.00
N PRO A 92 -16.18 1.38 14.52
CA PRO A 92 -16.62 0.27 15.35
C PRO A 92 -15.50 -0.45 16.10
N LYS A 93 -15.80 -1.06 17.25
CA LYS A 93 -14.79 -1.74 18.08
C LYS A 93 -14.12 -2.93 17.40
N ASP A 94 -14.80 -3.58 16.50
CA ASP A 94 -14.37 -4.72 15.68
C ASP A 94 -13.70 -4.33 14.36
N CYS A 95 -13.66 -3.03 14.04
CA CYS A 95 -12.96 -2.53 12.88
C CYS A 95 -11.46 -2.89 12.92
N ILE A 96 -10.95 -3.47 11.85
CA ILE A 96 -9.55 -3.86 11.70
C ILE A 96 -8.69 -2.65 11.39
N PHE A 97 -7.55 -2.52 12.06
CA PHE A 97 -6.53 -1.52 11.75
C PHE A 97 -5.38 -2.14 10.98
N ALA A 98 -5.17 -1.66 9.75
CA ALA A 98 -4.05 -2.03 8.89
C ALA A 98 -3.21 -0.80 8.54
N SER A 99 -1.88 -0.93 8.50
CA SER A 99 -0.98 0.12 8.06
C SER A 99 -0.23 -0.28 6.80
N ASN A 100 -0.17 0.62 5.83
CA ASN A 100 0.63 0.47 4.61
C ASN A 100 2.09 0.92 4.81
N THR A 101 2.57 1.01 6.04
CA THR A 101 3.97 1.36 6.28
C THR A 101 4.92 0.46 5.49
N SER A 102 6.00 1.03 4.99
CA SER A 102 7.04 0.31 4.22
C SER A 102 8.23 -0.11 5.11
N SER A 103 8.36 0.46 6.30
CA SER A 103 9.59 0.29 7.11
C SER A 103 9.37 0.38 8.62
N LEU A 104 8.28 1.00 9.07
CA LEU A 104 8.04 1.20 10.50
C LEU A 104 7.53 -0.09 11.17
N SER A 105 7.87 -0.24 12.44
CA SER A 105 7.43 -1.37 13.24
C SER A 105 5.93 -1.35 13.50
N ILE A 106 5.22 -2.38 13.05
CA ILE A 106 3.80 -2.61 13.31
C ILE A 106 3.53 -2.71 14.81
N THR A 107 4.42 -3.41 15.54
CA THR A 107 4.39 -3.51 17.00
C THR A 107 4.38 -2.10 17.63
N ARG A 108 5.29 -1.22 17.20
CA ARG A 108 5.38 0.15 17.75
C ARG A 108 4.21 1.04 17.33
N ILE A 109 3.67 0.87 16.13
CA ILE A 109 2.47 1.59 15.68
C ILE A 109 1.28 1.24 16.58
N SER A 110 1.14 -0.04 16.99
CA SER A 110 0.01 -0.49 17.83
C SER A 110 0.15 -0.13 19.32
N GLU A 111 1.31 0.36 19.78
CA GLU A 111 1.51 0.72 21.18
C GLU A 111 0.56 1.85 21.62
N GLY A 112 -0.19 1.61 22.69
CA GLY A 112 -1.13 2.56 23.27
C GLY A 112 -2.50 2.58 22.59
N LEU A 113 -2.76 1.66 21.64
CA LEU A 113 -4.09 1.40 21.10
C LEU A 113 -4.76 0.25 21.83
N ASP A 114 -6.10 0.27 21.89
CA ASP A 114 -6.91 -0.78 22.50
C ASP A 114 -7.09 -1.99 21.57
N ARG A 115 -6.58 -1.91 20.32
CA ARG A 115 -6.67 -2.97 19.32
C ARG A 115 -5.33 -3.16 18.58
N PRO A 116 -5.07 -4.38 18.09
CA PRO A 116 -3.86 -4.64 17.32
C PRO A 116 -3.90 -3.95 15.94
N VAL A 117 -2.72 -3.63 15.42
CA VAL A 117 -2.52 -3.22 14.02
C VAL A 117 -1.88 -4.38 13.27
N VAL A 118 -2.21 -4.52 11.99
CA VAL A 118 -1.56 -5.44 11.06
C VAL A 118 -0.92 -4.65 9.92
N GLY A 119 0.24 -5.07 9.43
CA GLY A 119 0.83 -4.50 8.24
C GLY A 119 0.12 -5.03 6.98
N MET A 120 -0.26 -4.12 6.10
CA MET A 120 -0.81 -4.43 4.76
C MET A 120 -0.07 -3.57 3.74
N HIS A 121 1.17 -3.98 3.43
CA HIS A 121 2.10 -3.21 2.63
C HIS A 121 1.90 -3.46 1.13
N PHE A 122 1.40 -2.44 0.44
CA PHE A 122 1.21 -2.42 -1.00
C PHE A 122 2.44 -1.85 -1.71
N PHE A 123 2.59 -2.20 -2.98
CA PHE A 123 3.65 -1.69 -3.86
C PHE A 123 3.09 -0.70 -4.87
N ASN A 124 3.85 0.33 -5.17
CA ASN A 124 3.43 1.40 -6.08
C ASN A 124 3.73 1.01 -7.56
N PRO A 125 2.78 1.19 -8.48
CA PRO A 125 1.39 1.64 -8.27
C PRO A 125 0.46 0.51 -7.78
N ALA A 126 -0.28 0.76 -6.70
CA ALA A 126 -1.06 -0.25 -6.00
C ALA A 126 -2.23 -0.84 -6.81
N ASP A 127 -2.66 -0.19 -7.88
CA ASP A 127 -3.68 -0.70 -8.81
C ASP A 127 -3.11 -1.76 -9.78
N ARG A 128 -1.78 -1.80 -9.99
CA ARG A 128 -1.11 -2.72 -10.93
C ARG A 128 -0.30 -3.80 -10.23
N MET A 129 0.46 -3.43 -9.19
CA MET A 129 1.32 -4.38 -8.48
C MET A 129 0.48 -5.41 -7.75
N LYS A 130 0.85 -6.69 -7.93
CA LYS A 130 0.09 -7.84 -7.41
C LYS A 130 0.38 -8.15 -5.96
N LEU A 131 1.60 -7.86 -5.50
CA LEU A 131 2.05 -8.23 -4.17
C LEU A 131 1.43 -7.35 -3.08
N VAL A 132 1.06 -7.98 -1.97
CA VAL A 132 0.84 -7.35 -0.67
C VAL A 132 1.63 -8.13 0.37
N GLU A 133 2.58 -7.50 1.04
CA GLU A 133 3.19 -8.09 2.23
C GLU A 133 2.24 -7.90 3.41
N VAL A 134 1.95 -8.98 4.13
CA VAL A 134 1.10 -8.98 5.33
C VAL A 134 1.97 -9.23 6.55
N ILE A 135 2.06 -8.24 7.44
CA ILE A 135 3.01 -8.24 8.55
C ILE A 135 2.28 -8.27 9.88
N GLY A 136 2.46 -9.36 10.64
CA GLY A 136 2.05 -9.42 12.03
C GLY A 136 3.08 -8.75 12.93
N GLY A 137 2.67 -7.78 13.76
CA GLY A 137 3.45 -7.29 14.88
C GLY A 137 3.38 -8.25 16.06
N LYS A 138 4.11 -7.95 17.15
CA LYS A 138 4.19 -8.81 18.35
C LYS A 138 2.82 -9.14 18.96
N ASN A 139 1.89 -8.18 18.90
CA ASN A 139 0.56 -8.29 19.50
C ASN A 139 -0.55 -8.55 18.46
N THR A 140 -0.19 -8.80 17.19
CA THR A 140 -1.16 -9.05 16.12
C THR A 140 -1.57 -10.54 16.17
N PRO A 141 -2.85 -10.86 16.43
CA PRO A 141 -3.32 -12.25 16.43
C PRO A 141 -3.16 -12.90 15.04
N ALA A 142 -2.89 -14.19 15.03
CA ALA A 142 -2.68 -14.95 13.78
C ALA A 142 -3.94 -14.95 12.88
N GLU A 143 -5.12 -15.00 13.49
CA GLU A 143 -6.40 -14.93 12.79
C GLU A 143 -6.60 -13.57 12.09
N LEU A 144 -6.07 -12.47 12.66
CA LEU A 144 -6.12 -11.17 12.03
C LEU A 144 -5.19 -11.10 10.81
N VAL A 145 -3.99 -11.68 10.92
CA VAL A 145 -3.06 -11.80 9.77
C VAL A 145 -3.74 -12.57 8.65
N LYS A 146 -4.33 -13.74 8.96
CA LYS A 146 -5.06 -14.56 7.99
C LYS A 146 -6.22 -13.81 7.35
N LYS A 147 -6.99 -13.05 8.13
CA LYS A 147 -8.10 -12.23 7.61
C LYS A 147 -7.62 -11.20 6.59
N ILE A 148 -6.48 -10.56 6.82
CA ILE A 148 -5.90 -9.60 5.87
C ILE A 148 -5.35 -10.31 4.62
N GLU A 149 -4.81 -11.52 4.75
CA GLU A 149 -4.43 -12.34 3.57
C GLU A 149 -5.66 -12.65 2.71
N GLU A 150 -6.78 -13.06 3.32
CA GLU A 150 -8.05 -13.31 2.62
C GLU A 150 -8.55 -12.05 1.89
N ILE A 151 -8.58 -10.91 2.57
CA ILE A 151 -8.95 -9.61 1.96
C ILE A 151 -8.01 -9.25 0.80
N ALA A 152 -6.70 -9.46 0.95
CA ALA A 152 -5.76 -9.21 -0.13
C ALA A 152 -6.07 -10.06 -1.38
N VAL A 153 -6.43 -11.33 -1.19
CA VAL A 153 -6.87 -12.21 -2.30
C VAL A 153 -8.17 -11.70 -2.93
N GLU A 154 -9.17 -11.32 -2.11
CA GLU A 154 -10.46 -10.80 -2.58
C GLU A 154 -10.29 -9.56 -3.48
N ILE A 155 -9.35 -8.67 -3.15
CA ILE A 155 -9.05 -7.48 -3.97
C ILE A 155 -8.05 -7.76 -5.12
N GLY A 156 -7.86 -9.04 -5.49
CA GLY A 156 -7.03 -9.45 -6.63
C GLY A 156 -5.52 -9.33 -6.42
N LYS A 157 -5.06 -9.36 -5.16
CA LYS A 157 -3.64 -9.35 -4.79
C LYS A 157 -3.15 -10.74 -4.41
N THR A 158 -1.84 -10.88 -4.37
CA THR A 158 -1.16 -12.06 -3.85
C THR A 158 -0.53 -11.69 -2.51
N PRO A 159 -1.08 -12.17 -1.39
CA PRO A 159 -0.49 -11.92 -0.08
C PRO A 159 0.77 -12.76 0.13
N VAL A 160 1.75 -12.18 0.81
CA VAL A 160 2.90 -12.89 1.36
C VAL A 160 2.99 -12.54 2.84
N GLN A 161 2.85 -13.53 3.70
CA GLN A 161 3.01 -13.35 5.14
C GLN A 161 4.48 -13.10 5.47
N VAL A 162 4.74 -12.03 6.22
CA VAL A 162 6.08 -11.60 6.60
C VAL A 162 6.15 -11.40 8.12
N LYS A 163 7.19 -11.90 8.75
CA LYS A 163 7.51 -11.54 10.13
C LYS A 163 8.04 -10.12 10.17
N GLU A 164 7.63 -9.36 11.18
CA GLU A 164 8.11 -8.01 11.38
C GLU A 164 9.64 -7.94 11.41
N ALA A 165 10.20 -7.20 10.46
CA ALA A 165 11.64 -6.93 10.37
C ALA A 165 11.85 -5.63 9.57
N PRO A 166 12.95 -4.89 9.77
CA PRO A 166 13.25 -3.70 8.99
C PRO A 166 13.27 -3.98 7.47
N GLY A 167 12.48 -3.23 6.71
CA GLY A 167 12.38 -3.35 5.24
C GLY A 167 11.59 -4.58 4.76
N PHE A 168 11.00 -5.36 5.67
CA PHE A 168 10.22 -6.56 5.38
C PHE A 168 11.00 -7.55 4.48
N VAL A 169 10.45 -8.02 3.38
CA VAL A 169 11.19 -8.87 2.43
C VAL A 169 11.72 -8.06 1.26
N VAL A 170 10.84 -7.34 0.56
CA VAL A 170 11.21 -6.69 -0.71
C VAL A 170 12.23 -5.59 -0.48
N ASN A 171 11.96 -4.63 0.38
CA ASN A 171 12.87 -3.50 0.62
C ASN A 171 14.19 -3.96 1.27
N ARG A 172 14.15 -5.00 2.11
CA ARG A 172 15.35 -5.56 2.73
C ARG A 172 16.32 -6.18 1.71
N ILE A 173 15.82 -6.66 0.57
CA ILE A 173 16.63 -7.18 -0.53
C ILE A 173 16.95 -6.07 -1.53
N LEU A 174 15.94 -5.30 -1.89
CA LEU A 174 16.01 -4.31 -2.96
C LEU A 174 16.98 -3.17 -2.64
N ILE A 175 16.91 -2.59 -1.44
CA ILE A 175 17.74 -1.44 -1.09
C ILE A 175 19.24 -1.79 -1.06
N PRO A 176 19.69 -2.91 -0.44
CA PRO A 176 21.08 -3.35 -0.55
C PRO A 176 21.50 -3.67 -1.99
N MET A 177 20.61 -4.24 -2.81
CA MET A 177 20.92 -4.52 -4.22
C MET A 177 21.17 -3.23 -5.01
N ILE A 178 20.32 -2.21 -4.82
CA ILE A 178 20.52 -0.89 -5.44
C ILE A 178 21.84 -0.27 -4.95
N ASN A 179 22.10 -0.31 -3.64
CA ASN A 179 23.33 0.22 -3.08
C ASN A 179 24.58 -0.48 -3.64
N GLU A 180 24.52 -1.81 -3.83
CA GLU A 180 25.63 -2.55 -4.44
C GLU A 180 25.78 -2.19 -5.93
N ALA A 181 24.71 -1.96 -6.66
CA ALA A 181 24.78 -1.49 -8.04
C ALA A 181 25.47 -0.11 -8.14
N ILE A 182 25.22 0.79 -7.19
CA ILE A 182 25.91 2.07 -7.07
C ILE A 182 27.42 1.86 -6.80
N ASN A 183 27.78 0.94 -5.90
CA ASN A 183 29.17 0.62 -5.61
C ASN A 183 29.90 0.06 -6.85
N VAL A 184 29.26 -0.79 -7.64
CA VAL A 184 29.82 -1.33 -8.90
C VAL A 184 30.09 -0.22 -9.91
N TRP A 185 29.18 0.74 -10.02
CA TRP A 185 29.36 1.92 -10.88
C TRP A 185 30.45 2.85 -10.35
N ASP A 186 30.46 3.19 -9.07
CA ASP A 186 31.43 4.06 -8.42
C ASP A 186 32.85 3.48 -8.51
N ALA A 187 32.99 2.16 -8.41
CA ALA A 187 34.29 1.45 -8.61
C ALA A 187 34.75 1.43 -10.05
N GLY A 188 33.99 1.95 -11.01
CA GLY A 188 34.35 1.97 -12.42
C GLY A 188 34.34 0.59 -13.09
N THR A 189 33.68 -0.41 -12.49
CA THR A 189 33.56 -1.76 -13.08
C THR A 189 32.77 -1.74 -14.37
N ALA A 190 31.70 -0.92 -14.41
CA ALA A 190 30.90 -0.58 -15.59
C ALA A 190 30.35 0.84 -15.43
N ASP A 191 29.92 1.47 -16.53
CA ASP A 191 29.12 2.68 -16.46
C ASP A 191 27.67 2.37 -16.02
N ALA A 192 26.88 3.39 -15.73
CA ALA A 192 25.53 3.21 -15.20
C ALA A 192 24.62 2.41 -16.16
N GLU A 193 24.71 2.65 -17.47
CA GLU A 193 23.98 1.91 -18.49
C GLU A 193 24.43 0.44 -18.55
N GLY A 194 25.72 0.19 -18.42
CA GLY A 194 26.29 -1.16 -18.38
C GLY A 194 25.83 -1.96 -17.17
N VAL A 195 25.79 -1.34 -15.96
CA VAL A 195 25.26 -1.98 -14.75
C VAL A 195 23.79 -2.37 -14.94
N ASP A 196 22.95 -1.46 -15.42
CA ASP A 196 21.53 -1.72 -15.64
C ASP A 196 21.31 -2.80 -16.72
N THR A 197 22.01 -2.69 -17.84
CA THR A 197 21.94 -3.69 -18.92
C THR A 197 22.36 -5.08 -18.43
N ALA A 198 23.43 -5.18 -17.65
CA ALA A 198 23.88 -6.46 -17.10
C ALA A 198 22.81 -7.13 -16.21
N MET A 199 22.14 -6.36 -15.36
CA MET A 199 21.07 -6.87 -14.48
C MET A 199 19.80 -7.22 -15.25
N VAL A 200 19.44 -6.42 -16.25
CA VAL A 200 18.26 -6.72 -17.10
C VAL A 200 18.48 -7.99 -17.91
N LEU A 201 19.62 -8.12 -18.59
CA LEU A 201 19.87 -9.25 -19.50
C LEU A 201 20.46 -10.48 -18.79
N GLY A 202 21.29 -10.28 -17.78
CA GLY A 202 21.95 -11.39 -17.05
C GLY A 202 21.08 -12.02 -15.97
N CYS A 203 20.19 -11.24 -15.35
CA CYS A 203 19.31 -11.70 -14.26
C CYS A 203 17.81 -11.65 -14.61
N ALA A 204 17.46 -11.27 -15.84
CA ALA A 204 16.07 -11.09 -16.29
C ALA A 204 15.27 -10.10 -15.43
N HIS A 205 15.93 -9.07 -14.90
CA HIS A 205 15.22 -8.02 -14.18
C HIS A 205 14.38 -7.19 -15.16
N PRO A 206 13.16 -6.80 -14.79
CA PRO A 206 12.30 -5.99 -15.66
C PRO A 206 12.83 -4.56 -15.84
N MET A 207 13.73 -4.12 -14.96
CA MET A 207 14.36 -2.80 -14.93
C MET A 207 15.72 -2.92 -14.24
N GLY A 208 16.70 -2.16 -14.70
CA GLY A 208 18.00 -2.10 -14.04
C GLY A 208 17.93 -1.43 -12.67
N PRO A 209 18.83 -1.78 -11.74
CA PRO A 209 18.80 -1.30 -10.36
C PRO A 209 19.01 0.22 -10.22
N LEU A 210 19.82 0.85 -11.07
CA LEU A 210 20.06 2.30 -11.02
C LEU A 210 18.86 3.07 -11.57
N HIS A 211 18.28 2.60 -12.68
CA HIS A 211 17.02 3.16 -13.19
C HIS A 211 15.85 2.98 -12.19
N LEU A 212 15.84 1.86 -11.47
CA LEU A 212 14.84 1.63 -10.41
C LEU A 212 15.05 2.59 -9.23
N ALA A 213 16.29 2.88 -8.87
CA ALA A 213 16.63 3.89 -7.85
C ALA A 213 16.06 5.26 -8.21
N ASP A 214 16.27 5.72 -9.44
CA ASP A 214 15.72 6.99 -9.94
C ASP A 214 14.17 7.01 -9.92
N LEU A 215 13.54 5.88 -10.20
CA LEU A 215 12.08 5.76 -10.18
C LEU A 215 11.50 5.82 -8.75
N ILE A 216 12.24 5.31 -7.77
CA ILE A 216 11.82 5.31 -6.35
C ILE A 216 12.00 6.71 -5.75
N GLY A 217 13.06 7.41 -6.06
CA GLY A 217 13.40 8.76 -5.60
C GLY A 217 14.28 8.80 -4.37
#